data_00004d88c4f5a79276dac66964b2d9e2
#
_entry.id   00004d88c4f5a79276dac66964b2d9e2
#
_cell.length_a   1.000
_cell.length_b   1.000
_cell.length_c   1.000
_cell.angle_alpha   90.00
_cell.angle_beta   90.00
_cell.angle_gamma   90.00
#
_symmetry.space_group_name_H-M   'P 1'
#
loop_
_entity.id
_entity.type
_entity.pdbx_description
1 polymer ?
#
loop_
_entity_poly.entity_id
_entity_poly.type
_entity_poly.pdbx_seq_one_letter_code
_entity_poly.pdbx_strand_id
1 'polypeptide(L)'
;MKFSWLEWIPFQPWRVAAIVEAADEVPDKLPPKCAVLVGTPEHPKWIAFDCPCKRNHRIMVSLDSHQKPHWTLKNAQRLTLIPSVDAWQGRERCHYFVRDGKISWTPDR
;
A
#
# COMPACT_ATOMS: atom_id res chain seq x y z
N MET A 1 7.14 -9.56 13.48
CA MET A 1 5.72 -9.59 13.08
C MET A 1 5.45 -10.80 12.20
N LYS A 2 4.38 -11.50 12.47
CA LYS A 2 3.95 -12.63 11.66
C LYS A 2 2.53 -12.40 11.18
N PHE A 3 2.29 -12.67 9.92
CA PHE A 3 0.94 -12.68 9.36
C PHE A 3 0.35 -14.07 9.52
N SER A 4 -0.96 -14.16 9.73
CA SER A 4 -1.63 -15.45 9.77
C SER A 4 -1.61 -16.07 8.36
N TRP A 5 -1.78 -17.41 8.29
CA TRP A 5 -1.79 -18.08 6.99
C TRP A 5 -2.94 -17.59 6.10
N LEU A 6 -4.02 -17.07 6.70
CA LEU A 6 -5.15 -16.53 5.95
C LEU A 6 -4.75 -15.34 5.08
N GLU A 7 -3.77 -14.56 5.53
CA GLU A 7 -3.32 -13.40 4.77
C GLU A 7 -2.58 -13.80 3.49
N TRP A 8 -2.09 -15.03 3.43
CA TRP A 8 -1.34 -15.51 2.26
C TRP A 8 -2.21 -16.07 1.15
N ILE A 9 -3.53 -16.10 1.34
CA ILE A 9 -4.47 -16.52 0.29
C ILE A 9 -4.54 -15.44 -0.78
N PRO A 10 -4.23 -15.76 -2.07
CA PRO A 10 -3.96 -14.72 -3.07
C PRO A 10 -5.18 -14.04 -3.69
N PHE A 11 -6.40 -14.57 -3.51
CA PHE A 11 -7.59 -13.99 -4.15
C PHE A 11 -8.41 -13.12 -3.23
N GLN A 12 -7.79 -12.57 -2.20
CA GLN A 12 -8.43 -11.60 -1.34
C GLN A 12 -8.27 -10.20 -1.93
N PRO A 13 -9.10 -9.23 -1.54
CA PRO A 13 -8.89 -7.85 -1.98
C PRO A 13 -7.61 -7.27 -1.38
N TRP A 14 -7.09 -6.22 -2.00
CA TRP A 14 -6.07 -5.41 -1.35
C TRP A 14 -6.64 -4.87 -0.05
N ARG A 15 -5.86 -4.95 1.03
CA ARG A 15 -6.32 -4.59 2.37
C ARG A 15 -5.16 -4.25 3.27
N VAL A 16 -5.45 -3.49 4.32
CA VAL A 16 -4.49 -3.28 5.40
C VAL A 16 -4.54 -4.51 6.30
N ALA A 17 -3.40 -5.14 6.48
CA ALA A 17 -3.29 -6.38 7.27
C ALA A 17 -2.62 -6.16 8.63
N ALA A 18 -1.92 -5.04 8.80
CA ALA A 18 -1.18 -4.82 10.04
C ALA A 18 -0.85 -3.33 10.20
N ILE A 19 -0.47 -2.96 11.42
CA ILE A 19 0.06 -1.64 11.71
C ILE A 19 1.31 -1.82 12.56
N VAL A 20 2.34 -1.04 12.25
CA VAL A 20 3.59 -1.02 12.99
C VAL A 20 3.92 0.43 13.36
N GLU A 21 4.73 0.62 14.39
CA GLU A 21 5.06 1.96 14.88
C GLU A 21 6.13 2.65 14.04
N ALA A 22 7.07 1.89 13.51
CA ALA A 22 8.20 2.46 12.77
C ALA A 22 8.36 1.76 11.42
N ALA A 23 8.90 2.51 10.46
CA ALA A 23 9.05 2.02 9.09
C ALA A 23 9.95 0.78 9.00
N ASP A 24 10.96 0.69 9.85
CA ASP A 24 11.88 -0.45 9.84
C ASP A 24 11.25 -1.72 10.40
N GLU A 25 10.05 -1.62 10.96
CA GLU A 25 9.31 -2.78 11.42
C GLU A 25 8.45 -3.43 10.34
N VAL A 26 8.32 -2.78 9.18
CA VAL A 26 7.58 -3.38 8.06
C VAL A 26 8.38 -4.58 7.54
N PRO A 27 7.79 -5.79 7.48
CA PRO A 27 8.52 -6.96 7.02
C PRO A 27 9.01 -6.83 5.59
N ASP A 28 10.16 -7.43 5.30
CA ASP A 28 10.68 -7.46 3.93
C ASP A 28 9.75 -8.17 2.97
N LYS A 29 9.07 -9.20 3.44
CA LYS A 29 8.15 -9.97 2.63
C LYS A 29 6.74 -9.81 3.16
N LEU A 30 5.84 -9.37 2.30
CA LEU A 30 4.43 -9.19 2.62
C LEU A 30 3.58 -10.24 1.92
N PRO A 31 2.48 -10.69 2.55
CA PRO A 31 1.52 -11.54 1.86
C PRO A 31 0.94 -10.82 0.64
N PRO A 32 0.38 -11.57 -0.32
CA PRO A 32 -0.20 -10.95 -1.51
C PRO A 32 -1.28 -9.94 -1.16
N LYS A 33 -1.24 -8.78 -1.80
CA LYS A 33 -2.27 -7.73 -1.69
C LYS A 33 -2.46 -7.21 -0.27
N CYS A 34 -1.40 -7.27 0.55
CA CYS A 34 -1.42 -6.74 1.91
C CYS A 34 -0.70 -5.41 1.98
N ALA A 35 -1.27 -4.49 2.74
CA ALA A 35 -0.63 -3.23 3.09
C ALA A 35 -0.42 -3.16 4.59
N VAL A 36 0.60 -2.41 5.01
CA VAL A 36 0.94 -2.21 6.41
C VAL A 36 0.93 -0.72 6.68
N LEU A 37 0.20 -0.31 7.72
CA LEU A 37 0.23 1.07 8.18
C LEU A 37 1.45 1.28 9.08
N VAL A 38 2.05 2.45 8.99
CA VAL A 38 3.16 2.85 9.85
C VAL A 38 2.73 4.07 10.65
N GLY A 39 2.80 3.97 11.97
CA GLY A 39 2.38 5.01 12.89
C GLY A 39 1.53 4.42 13.99
N THR A 40 0.65 5.25 14.56
CA THR A 40 -0.30 4.78 15.57
C THR A 40 -1.67 4.56 14.90
N PRO A 41 -2.55 3.75 15.51
CA PRO A 41 -3.90 3.56 14.96
C PRO A 41 -4.67 4.88 14.79
N GLU A 42 -4.45 5.83 15.70
CA GLU A 42 -5.13 7.13 15.66
C GLU A 42 -4.53 8.06 14.61
N HIS A 43 -3.23 7.93 14.34
CA HIS A 43 -2.51 8.81 13.41
C HIS A 43 -1.53 8.01 12.57
N PRO A 44 -2.03 7.20 11.62
CA PRO A 44 -1.14 6.51 10.69
C PRO A 44 -0.45 7.53 9.79
N LYS A 45 0.87 7.40 9.65
CA LYS A 45 1.67 8.37 8.88
C LYS A 45 2.02 7.88 7.49
N TRP A 46 2.15 6.57 7.32
CA TRP A 46 2.56 5.98 6.05
C TRP A 46 1.77 4.70 5.81
N ILE A 47 1.64 4.35 4.54
CA ILE A 47 1.16 3.02 4.17
C ILE A 47 2.17 2.40 3.22
N ALA A 48 2.55 1.17 3.52
CA ALA A 48 3.56 0.42 2.78
C ALA A 48 2.93 -0.81 2.15
N PHE A 49 3.26 -1.09 0.91
CA PHE A 49 2.81 -2.30 0.22
C PHE A 49 3.73 -2.58 -0.95
N ASP A 50 3.70 -3.82 -1.43
CA ASP A 50 4.46 -4.17 -2.62
C ASP A 50 3.70 -3.69 -3.84
N CYS A 51 4.39 -3.03 -4.76
CA CYS A 51 3.77 -2.53 -5.98
C CYS A 51 3.14 -3.68 -6.75
N PRO A 52 1.91 -3.50 -7.27
CA PRO A 52 1.26 -4.56 -8.04
C PRO A 52 1.93 -4.84 -9.39
N CYS A 53 2.90 -4.06 -9.79
CA CYS A 53 3.71 -4.39 -10.96
C CYS A 53 4.58 -5.60 -10.63
N LYS A 54 5.17 -6.22 -11.64
CA LYS A 54 5.93 -7.46 -11.44
C LYS A 54 7.41 -7.23 -11.23
N ARG A 55 7.80 -6.06 -10.72
CA ARG A 55 9.22 -5.69 -10.58
C ARG A 55 9.73 -5.74 -9.16
N ASN A 56 8.92 -6.23 -8.22
CA ASN A 56 9.35 -6.43 -6.82
C ASN A 56 9.90 -5.18 -6.16
N HIS A 57 9.14 -4.09 -6.17
CA HIS A 57 9.56 -2.92 -5.42
C HIS A 57 8.50 -2.51 -4.40
N ARG A 58 8.98 -1.96 -3.30
CA ARG A 58 8.14 -1.53 -2.19
C ARG A 58 7.67 -0.11 -2.42
N ILE A 59 6.39 0.12 -2.20
CA ILE A 59 5.79 1.45 -2.23
C ILE A 59 5.53 1.88 -0.79
N MET A 60 5.85 3.13 -0.50
CA MET A 60 5.50 3.73 0.78
C MET A 60 5.02 5.14 0.49
N VAL A 61 3.77 5.43 0.79
CA VAL A 61 3.18 6.73 0.54
C VAL A 61 2.73 7.37 1.84
N SER A 62 2.84 8.71 1.89
CA SER A 62 2.51 9.48 3.07
C SER A 62 1.01 9.63 3.24
N LEU A 63 0.52 9.40 4.44
CA LEU A 63 -0.87 9.68 4.82
C LEU A 63 -0.96 11.00 5.61
N ASP A 64 0.14 11.70 5.80
CA ASP A 64 0.19 12.94 6.55
C ASP A 64 -0.23 14.10 5.66
N SER A 65 -1.35 14.75 5.98
CA SER A 65 -1.89 15.84 5.18
C SER A 65 -0.98 17.08 5.13
N HIS A 66 0.01 17.16 6.01
CA HIS A 66 0.99 18.23 6.00
C HIS A 66 2.14 17.99 5.05
N GLN A 67 2.21 16.79 4.47
CA GLN A 67 3.21 16.44 3.47
C GLN A 67 2.65 16.61 2.07
N LYS A 68 3.55 16.84 1.10
CA LYS A 68 3.17 16.90 -0.31
C LYS A 68 4.16 16.09 -1.12
N PRO A 69 3.71 15.05 -1.83
CA PRO A 69 2.31 14.62 -1.92
C PRO A 69 1.88 13.83 -0.69
N HIS A 70 0.56 13.69 -0.53
CA HIS A 70 0.00 12.83 0.49
C HIS A 70 -1.23 12.12 -0.06
N TRP A 71 -1.59 11.03 0.58
CA TRP A 71 -2.73 10.21 0.19
C TRP A 71 -3.72 10.11 1.35
N THR A 72 -4.96 9.85 1.00
CA THR A 72 -6.01 9.63 1.99
C THR A 72 -6.43 8.16 1.91
N LEU A 73 -6.39 7.49 3.07
CA LEU A 73 -6.89 6.12 3.19
C LEU A 73 -8.39 6.19 3.45
N LYS A 74 -9.18 5.70 2.50
CA LYS A 74 -10.64 5.73 2.62
C LYS A 74 -11.22 4.46 3.20
N ASN A 75 -10.58 3.33 2.95
CA ASN A 75 -11.07 2.05 3.43
C ASN A 75 -9.87 1.13 3.62
N ALA A 76 -9.77 0.53 4.80
CA ALA A 76 -8.65 -0.37 5.12
C ALA A 76 -8.93 -1.82 4.73
N GLN A 77 -10.18 -2.25 4.78
CA GLN A 77 -10.54 -3.64 4.52
C GLN A 77 -10.64 -3.94 3.03
N ARG A 78 -11.10 -2.97 2.26
CA ARG A 78 -11.07 -2.98 0.80
C ARG A 78 -10.32 -1.74 0.39
N LEU A 79 -9.02 -1.85 0.32
CA LEU A 79 -8.11 -0.72 0.27
C LEU A 79 -8.50 0.28 -0.80
N THR A 80 -8.66 1.52 -0.37
CA THR A 80 -8.95 2.64 -1.26
C THR A 80 -8.06 3.81 -0.86
N LEU A 81 -7.23 4.25 -1.80
CA LEU A 81 -6.32 5.38 -1.62
C LEU A 81 -6.65 6.46 -2.62
N ILE A 82 -6.60 7.70 -2.19
CA ILE A 82 -6.83 8.87 -3.02
C ILE A 82 -5.66 9.82 -2.82
N PRO A 83 -5.02 10.29 -3.89
CA PRO A 83 -5.27 10.05 -5.32
C PRO A 83 -4.63 8.73 -5.81
N SER A 84 -4.47 8.61 -7.11
CA SER A 84 -3.80 7.45 -7.71
C SER A 84 -2.34 7.38 -7.26
N VAL A 85 -1.81 6.16 -7.25
CA VAL A 85 -0.39 5.93 -6.93
C VAL A 85 0.41 6.06 -8.22
N ASP A 86 1.46 6.87 -8.16
CA ASP A 86 2.34 7.14 -9.29
C ASP A 86 3.77 6.94 -8.80
N ALA A 87 4.35 5.83 -9.17
CA ALA A 87 5.67 5.44 -8.71
C ALA A 87 6.59 5.11 -9.86
N TRP A 88 7.89 5.29 -9.65
CA TRP A 88 8.90 5.02 -10.67
C TRP A 88 9.84 3.94 -10.18
N GLN A 89 10.16 3.01 -11.07
CA GLN A 89 11.19 2.00 -10.87
C GLN A 89 12.16 2.13 -12.04
N GLY A 90 13.26 2.86 -11.82
CA GLY A 90 14.15 3.22 -12.91
C GLY A 90 13.43 4.09 -13.93
N ARG A 91 13.34 3.62 -15.15
CA ARG A 91 12.64 4.31 -16.25
C ARG A 91 11.18 3.87 -16.39
N GLU A 92 10.75 2.91 -15.57
CA GLU A 92 9.41 2.37 -15.68
C GLU A 92 8.50 3.09 -14.69
N ARG A 93 7.35 3.51 -15.17
CA ARG A 93 6.35 4.20 -14.37
C ARG A 93 5.22 3.24 -14.04
N CYS A 94 4.86 3.19 -12.77
CA CYS A 94 3.72 2.42 -12.28
C CYS A 94 2.67 3.43 -11.83
N HIS A 95 1.60 3.57 -12.58
CA HIS A 95 0.55 4.54 -12.27
C HIS A 95 -0.79 3.82 -12.27
N TYR A 96 -1.45 3.81 -11.13
CA TYR A 96 -2.67 3.04 -10.95
C TYR A 96 -3.53 3.63 -9.84
N PHE A 97 -4.82 3.31 -9.89
CA PHE A 97 -5.74 3.60 -8.79
C PHE A 97 -5.88 2.38 -7.91
N VAL A 98 -6.00 2.62 -6.59
CA VAL A 98 -6.32 1.59 -5.63
C VAL A 98 -7.71 1.90 -5.09
N ARG A 99 -8.70 1.14 -5.52
CA ARG A 99 -10.11 1.40 -5.17
C ARG A 99 -10.83 0.10 -4.84
N ASP A 100 -11.53 0.11 -3.72
CA ASP A 100 -12.36 -1.02 -3.30
C ASP A 100 -11.60 -2.34 -3.32
N GLY A 101 -10.33 -2.29 -2.91
CA GLY A 101 -9.47 -3.46 -2.85
C GLY A 101 -8.96 -3.96 -4.20
N LYS A 102 -9.07 -3.15 -5.24
CA LYS A 102 -8.69 -3.51 -6.60
C LYS A 102 -7.72 -2.50 -7.19
N ILE A 103 -6.87 -2.97 -8.08
CA ILE A 103 -5.92 -2.13 -8.81
C ILE A 103 -6.49 -1.84 -10.19
N SER A 104 -6.49 -0.58 -10.57
CA SER A 104 -6.92 -0.15 -11.89
C SER A 104 -5.79 0.67 -12.52
N TRP A 105 -5.13 0.09 -13.52
CA TRP A 105 -4.01 0.76 -14.18
C TRP A 105 -4.50 1.91 -15.04
N THR A 106 -3.76 3.02 -15.01
CA THR A 106 -4.08 4.14 -15.89
C THR A 106 -3.54 3.86 -17.30
N PRO A 107 -4.16 4.42 -18.33
CA PRO A 107 -3.68 4.22 -19.69
C PRO A 107 -2.49 5.09 -20.08
N ASP A 108 -2.11 6.03 -19.27
CA ASP A 108 -1.03 6.99 -19.55
C ASP A 108 0.33 6.40 -19.18
N ARG A 109 0.92 5.63 -20.06
CA ARG A 109 2.19 4.98 -19.78
C ARG A 109 3.24 5.34 -20.78
#